data_ab99ab47ef334ad4c1f06d0c4b5f7079
#
_entry.id   ab99ab47ef334ad4c1f06d0c4b5f7079
#
_cell.length_a   1.000
_cell.length_b   1.000
_cell.length_c   1.000
_cell.angle_alpha   90.00
_cell.angle_beta   90.00
_cell.angle_gamma   90.00
#
_symmetry.space_group_name_H-M   'P 1'
#
loop_
_entity.id
_entity.type
_entity.pdbx_description
1 polymer ?
#
loop_
_entity_poly.entity_id
_entity_poly.type
_entity_poly.pdbx_seq_one_letter_code
_entity_poly.pdbx_strand_id
1 'polypeptide(L)'
;MPDPLGQVFSALADPSRRHVLGSIAQAGSRTATELAGELPMTRQAVSKHLTTLADAGLVEAERQGRETRYHLTQVGAEWDDRLDALARHLRGRSG
;
A
#
# COMPACT_ATOMS: atom_id res chain seq x y z
N MET A 1 17.07 -11.90 -13.64
CA MET A 1 16.17 -12.44 -12.60
C MET A 1 15.52 -11.30 -11.83
N PRO A 2 14.20 -11.32 -11.66
CA PRO A 2 13.60 -10.32 -10.80
C PRO A 2 14.09 -10.50 -9.37
N ASP A 3 14.35 -9.40 -8.71
CA ASP A 3 14.73 -9.37 -7.30
C ASP A 3 13.48 -9.05 -6.46
N PRO A 4 12.86 -10.05 -5.82
CA PRO A 4 11.62 -9.81 -5.07
C PRO A 4 11.78 -8.76 -3.96
N LEU A 5 12.91 -8.78 -3.26
CA LEU A 5 13.15 -7.80 -2.21
C LEU A 5 13.35 -6.40 -2.78
N GLY A 6 14.06 -6.30 -3.90
CA GLY A 6 14.22 -5.02 -4.61
C GLY A 6 12.90 -4.47 -5.12
N GLN A 7 11.99 -5.34 -5.56
CA GLN A 7 10.64 -4.91 -5.96
C GLN A 7 9.86 -4.31 -4.78
N VAL A 8 9.97 -4.92 -3.60
CA VAL A 8 9.33 -4.39 -2.39
C VAL A 8 9.90 -3.03 -2.04
N PHE A 9 11.22 -2.90 -2.00
CA PHE A 9 11.86 -1.62 -1.68
C PHE A 9 11.50 -0.53 -2.70
N SER A 10 11.49 -0.88 -3.99
CA SER A 10 11.10 0.05 -5.04
C SER A 10 9.65 0.52 -4.88
N ALA A 11 8.75 -0.41 -4.58
CA ALA A 11 7.34 -0.08 -4.36
C ALA A 11 7.16 0.85 -3.16
N LEU A 12 7.91 0.60 -2.08
CA LEU A 12 7.80 1.37 -0.83
C LEU A 12 8.65 2.64 -0.82
N ALA A 13 9.46 2.88 -1.84
CA ALA A 13 10.24 4.11 -1.95
C ALA A 13 9.36 5.34 -2.24
N ASP A 14 8.21 5.14 -2.85
CA ASP A 14 7.28 6.22 -3.18
C ASP A 14 6.36 6.52 -2.01
N PRO A 15 6.37 7.77 -1.48
CA PRO A 15 5.49 8.12 -0.35
C PRO A 15 4.01 7.90 -0.63
N SER A 16 3.55 8.16 -1.87
CA SER A 16 2.15 7.97 -2.23
C SER A 16 1.75 6.50 -2.13
N ARG A 17 2.62 5.60 -2.55
CA ARG A 17 2.35 4.16 -2.43
C ARG A 17 2.31 3.72 -0.97
N ARG A 18 3.17 4.28 -0.12
CA ARG A 18 3.10 4.00 1.32
C ARG A 18 1.77 4.46 1.92
N HIS A 19 1.25 5.60 1.47
CA HIS A 19 -0.06 6.09 1.92
C HIS A 19 -1.19 5.15 1.49
N VAL A 20 -1.13 4.64 0.26
CA VAL A 20 -2.11 3.67 -0.23
C VAL A 20 -2.06 2.40 0.64
N LEU A 21 -0.88 1.87 0.88
CA LEU A 21 -0.70 0.68 1.70
C LEU A 21 -1.27 0.89 3.11
N GLY A 22 -0.94 2.01 3.74
CA GLY A 22 -1.42 2.34 5.08
C GLY A 22 -2.93 2.51 5.16
N SER A 23 -3.54 3.10 4.13
CA SER A 23 -5.00 3.26 4.07
C SER A 23 -5.71 1.90 4.01
N ILE A 24 -5.17 0.98 3.21
CA ILE A 24 -5.70 -0.39 3.13
C ILE A 24 -5.54 -1.09 4.48
N ALA A 25 -4.37 -0.95 5.10
CA ALA A 25 -4.08 -1.58 6.40
C ALA A 25 -5.09 -1.14 7.47
N GLN A 26 -5.39 0.15 7.54
CA GLN A 26 -6.30 0.69 8.54
C GLN A 26 -7.74 0.20 8.34
N ALA A 27 -8.15 0.03 7.10
CA ALA A 27 -9.54 -0.31 6.78
C ALA A 27 -9.77 -1.82 6.63
N GLY A 28 -8.72 -2.60 6.43
CA GLY A 28 -8.81 -4.01 6.11
C GLY A 28 -8.89 -4.27 4.62
N SER A 29 -9.71 -3.51 3.90
CA SER A 29 -9.76 -3.55 2.44
C SER A 29 -10.25 -2.21 1.91
N ARG A 30 -9.91 -1.91 0.65
CA ARG A 30 -10.34 -0.69 -0.03
C ARG A 30 -10.51 -0.95 -1.51
N THR A 31 -11.46 -0.26 -2.14
CA THR A 31 -11.54 -0.18 -3.59
C THR A 31 -10.70 0.99 -4.08
N ALA A 32 -10.36 1.00 -5.39
CA ALA A 32 -9.64 2.12 -5.97
C ALA A 32 -10.43 3.43 -5.85
N THR A 33 -11.76 3.37 -5.97
CA THR A 33 -12.63 4.53 -5.82
C THR A 33 -12.59 5.08 -4.39
N GLU A 34 -12.65 4.20 -3.39
CA GLU A 34 -12.54 4.61 -1.99
C GLU A 34 -11.20 5.29 -1.71
N LEU A 35 -10.12 4.72 -2.21
CA LEU A 35 -8.78 5.30 -2.02
C LEU A 35 -8.66 6.67 -2.68
N ALA A 36 -9.19 6.83 -3.88
CA ALA A 36 -9.17 8.12 -4.58
C ALA A 36 -10.00 9.18 -3.85
N GLY A 37 -11.03 8.76 -3.13
CA GLY A 37 -11.82 9.67 -2.29
C GLY A 37 -11.15 10.06 -0.98
N GLU A 38 -10.26 9.23 -0.47
CA GLU A 38 -9.59 9.46 0.82
C GLU A 38 -8.24 10.15 0.67
N LEU A 39 -7.55 9.93 -0.43
CA LEU A 39 -6.17 10.38 -0.63
C LEU A 39 -6.10 11.48 -1.68
N PRO A 40 -5.15 12.42 -1.57
CA PRO A 40 -5.02 13.53 -2.52
C PRO A 40 -4.35 13.07 -3.81
N MET A 41 -4.97 12.14 -4.52
CA MET A 41 -4.44 11.64 -5.78
C MET A 41 -5.59 11.19 -6.68
N THR A 42 -5.34 11.17 -7.97
CA THR A 42 -6.34 10.77 -8.95
C THR A 42 -6.60 9.28 -8.89
N ARG A 43 -7.76 8.84 -9.39
CA ARG A 43 -8.07 7.43 -9.48
C ARG A 43 -7.08 6.68 -10.37
N GLN A 44 -6.62 7.32 -11.46
CA GLN A 44 -5.60 6.73 -12.32
C GLN A 44 -4.29 6.48 -11.58
N ALA A 45 -3.86 7.46 -10.77
CA ALA A 45 -2.66 7.31 -9.97
C ALA A 45 -2.84 6.18 -8.94
N VAL A 46 -3.99 6.12 -8.27
CA VAL A 46 -4.29 5.04 -7.32
C VAL A 46 -4.20 3.69 -8.01
N SER A 47 -4.80 3.54 -9.20
CA SER A 47 -4.77 2.28 -9.94
C SER A 47 -3.34 1.84 -10.27
N LYS A 48 -2.48 2.78 -10.67
CA LYS A 48 -1.07 2.48 -10.94
C LYS A 48 -0.33 2.04 -9.68
N HIS A 49 -0.59 2.73 -8.57
CA HIS A 49 0.02 2.36 -7.29
C HIS A 49 -0.42 0.97 -6.83
N LEU A 50 -1.70 0.64 -7.00
CA LEU A 50 -2.20 -0.69 -6.65
C LEU A 50 -1.56 -1.78 -7.50
N THR A 51 -1.38 -1.54 -8.80
CA THR A 51 -0.69 -2.48 -9.68
C THR A 51 0.75 -2.72 -9.22
N THR A 52 1.47 -1.64 -8.91
CA THR A 52 2.85 -1.75 -8.44
C THR A 52 2.93 -2.50 -7.11
N LEU A 53 2.03 -2.20 -6.17
CA LEU A 53 1.98 -2.89 -4.89
C LEU A 53 1.62 -4.38 -5.05
N ALA A 54 0.69 -4.70 -5.95
CA ALA A 54 0.31 -6.08 -6.23
C ALA A 54 1.45 -6.84 -6.88
N ASP A 55 2.15 -6.23 -7.84
CA ASP A 55 3.31 -6.85 -8.50
C ASP A 55 4.43 -7.14 -7.50
N ALA A 56 4.57 -6.31 -6.48
CA ALA A 56 5.56 -6.51 -5.42
C ALA A 56 5.11 -7.53 -4.36
N GLY A 57 3.89 -8.03 -4.46
CA GLY A 57 3.37 -9.01 -3.50
C GLY A 57 2.86 -8.42 -2.19
N LEU A 58 2.60 -7.11 -2.13
CA LEU A 58 2.19 -6.42 -0.91
C LEU A 58 0.68 -6.36 -0.74
N VAL A 59 -0.07 -6.37 -1.83
CA VAL A 59 -1.54 -6.38 -1.81
C VAL A 59 -2.06 -7.42 -2.78
N GLU A 60 -3.31 -7.84 -2.56
CA GLU A 60 -4.05 -8.73 -3.43
C GLU A 60 -5.39 -8.11 -3.76
N ALA A 61 -5.82 -8.33 -5.01
CA ALA A 61 -7.13 -7.90 -5.47
C ALA A 61 -8.12 -9.05 -5.33
N GLU A 62 -9.32 -8.73 -4.85
CA GLU A 62 -10.41 -9.71 -4.74
C GLU A 62 -11.65 -9.13 -5.37
N ARG A 63 -12.23 -9.88 -6.31
CA ARG A 63 -13.46 -9.47 -6.95
C ARG A 63 -14.65 -9.80 -6.07
N GLN A 64 -15.47 -8.79 -5.76
CA GLN A 64 -16.71 -8.94 -5.00
C GLN A 64 -17.84 -8.26 -5.76
N GLY A 65 -18.64 -9.05 -6.46
CA GLY A 65 -19.69 -8.51 -7.31
C GLY A 65 -19.08 -7.66 -8.42
N ARG A 66 -19.44 -6.38 -8.45
CA ARG A 66 -18.91 -5.42 -9.45
C ARG A 66 -17.68 -4.68 -8.96
N GLU A 67 -17.32 -4.87 -7.70
CA GLU A 67 -16.19 -4.18 -7.12
C GLU A 67 -14.95 -5.05 -7.12
N THR A 68 -13.79 -4.41 -7.21
CA THR A 68 -12.50 -5.04 -6.92
C THR A 68 -11.98 -4.41 -5.64
N ARG A 69 -11.80 -5.22 -4.61
CA ARG A 69 -11.28 -4.77 -3.32
C ARG A 69 -9.85 -5.26 -3.17
N TYR A 70 -9.04 -4.43 -2.53
CA TYR A 70 -7.62 -4.71 -2.30
C TYR A 70 -7.40 -4.86 -0.80
N HIS A 71 -6.66 -5.88 -0.43
CA HIS A 71 -6.27 -6.11 0.95
C HIS A 71 -4.78 -6.44 1.02
N LEU A 72 -4.17 -6.28 2.19
CA LEU A 72 -2.76 -6.60 2.35
C LEU A 72 -2.55 -8.12 2.33
N THR A 73 -1.46 -8.54 1.71
CA THR A 73 -0.93 -9.88 1.91
C THR A 73 -0.27 -9.93 3.28
N GLN A 74 0.13 -11.12 3.73
CA GLN A 74 0.92 -11.24 4.97
C GLN A 74 2.20 -10.40 4.87
N VAL A 75 2.88 -10.44 3.74
CA VAL A 75 4.10 -9.65 3.51
C VAL A 75 3.78 -8.17 3.58
N GLY A 76 2.67 -7.75 2.95
CA GLY A 76 2.25 -6.34 3.00
C GLY A 76 1.95 -5.87 4.42
N ALA A 77 1.30 -6.71 5.22
CA ALA A 77 1.00 -6.39 6.60
C ALA A 77 2.27 -6.25 7.44
N GLU A 78 3.24 -7.14 7.24
CA GLU A 78 4.53 -7.07 7.93
C GLU A 78 5.28 -5.77 7.60
N TRP A 79 5.31 -5.40 6.32
CA TRP A 79 5.98 -4.16 5.91
C TRP A 79 5.26 -2.92 6.43
N ASP A 80 3.93 -2.93 6.43
CA ASP A 80 3.17 -1.81 6.98
C ASP A 80 3.49 -1.61 8.47
N ASP A 81 3.55 -2.68 9.24
CA ASP A 81 3.92 -2.63 10.65
C ASP A 81 5.33 -2.07 10.86
N ARG A 82 6.28 -2.50 10.05
CA ARG A 82 7.67 -2.02 10.13
C ARG A 82 7.78 -0.55 9.77
N LEU A 83 7.10 -0.12 8.71
CA LEU A 83 7.09 1.27 8.29
C LEU A 83 6.47 2.16 9.37
N ASP A 84 5.38 1.71 9.97
CA ASP A 84 4.71 2.44 11.02
C ASP A 84 5.60 2.56 12.27
N ALA A 85 6.25 1.47 12.66
CA ALA A 85 7.19 1.47 13.79
C ALA A 85 8.37 2.40 13.51
N LEU A 86 8.92 2.38 12.32
CA LEU A 86 10.04 3.24 11.94
C LEU A 86 9.61 4.71 11.95
N ALA A 87 8.43 5.02 11.42
CA ALA A 87 7.90 6.38 11.42
C ALA A 87 7.73 6.91 12.84
N ARG A 88 7.21 6.08 13.75
CA ARG A 88 7.09 6.46 15.18
C ARG A 88 8.45 6.71 15.81
N HIS A 89 9.43 5.85 15.52
CA HIS A 89 10.79 6.00 16.05
C HIS A 89 11.43 7.30 15.59
N LEU A 90 11.31 7.61 14.29
CA LEU A 90 11.87 8.83 13.74
C LEU A 90 11.20 10.08 14.31
N ARG A 91 9.87 10.05 14.51
CA ARG A 91 9.16 11.18 15.15
C ARG A 91 9.60 11.38 16.59
N GLY A 92 9.82 10.28 17.32
CA GLY A 92 10.28 10.35 18.70
C GLY A 92 11.67 10.93 18.87
N ARG A 93 12.47 10.93 17.81
CA ARG A 93 13.84 11.49 17.84
C ARG A 93 13.90 12.95 17.44
N SER A 94 12.82 13.50 16.97
CA SER A 94 12.76 14.88 16.47
C SER A 94 12.57 15.92 17.55
N GLY A 95 12.58 15.50 18.78
CA GLY A 95 12.31 16.37 19.91
C GLY A 95 13.35 17.42 20.17
#